data_fe4a5a2929f7747d028e066f1d265621
#
_entry.id   fe4a5a2929f7747d028e066f1d265621
#
_cell.length_a   1.000
_cell.length_b   1.000
_cell.length_c   1.000
_cell.angle_alpha   90.00
_cell.angle_beta   90.00
_cell.angle_gamma   90.00
#
_symmetry.space_group_name_H-M   'P 1'
#
loop_
_entity.id
_entity.type
_entity.pdbx_description
1 polymer ?
#
loop_
_entity_poly.entity_id
_entity_poly.type
_entity_poly.pdbx_seq_one_letter_code
_entity_poly.pdbx_strand_id
1 'polypeptide(L)'
;GIVGLSTAYKLNLHHPNLKICVLDKEDKVSAHQTGRNSGVLHSGIYYKPGSYKAKNCVEGRREMVAFAKEHKIGHDICGKLIVATHESELAHMEKLYNHGLQNGVEDIRMVGPEEIREIEPYCVGIKGIHVGCTGIIDFPAVCEVLSKLIHEKFNGSEVKLQHEVLGFEKSTDSTTVITNKGKYTARYIVNCSGLQSDRIAKKDQMDPGMKIVGFRGDYYELTPDAQHKVKHLIYPVPNPQFPFLGVHFTRMIHHPTECGPNAVFVFKREGYGKTDFSLGDTMDALSYGGTWKLFFKHWQFGLDEYRRAFSKRL
;
A
#
# COMPACT_ATOMS: atom_id res chain seq x y z
N GLY A 1 3.13 12.01 0.15
CA GLY A 1 2.29 10.82 0.00
C GLY A 1 1.14 10.77 1.01
N ILE A 2 0.23 9.78 0.88
CA ILE A 2 -1.03 9.72 1.64
C ILE A 2 -0.82 9.71 3.17
N VAL A 3 0.19 9.02 3.69
CA VAL A 3 0.41 8.94 5.15
C VAL A 3 0.71 10.32 5.73
N GLY A 4 1.62 11.10 5.11
CA GLY A 4 1.94 12.45 5.56
C GLY A 4 0.77 13.41 5.45
N LEU A 5 0.05 13.39 4.31
CA LEU A 5 -1.11 14.26 4.10
C LEU A 5 -2.26 13.94 5.05
N SER A 6 -2.58 12.65 5.24
CA SER A 6 -3.62 12.24 6.19
C SER A 6 -3.26 12.59 7.63
N THR A 7 -1.97 12.43 8.02
CA THR A 7 -1.48 12.83 9.34
C THR A 7 -1.64 14.31 9.55
N ALA A 8 -1.22 15.15 8.60
CA ALA A 8 -1.35 16.60 8.69
C ALA A 8 -2.83 17.03 8.76
N TYR A 9 -3.68 16.48 7.90
CA TYR A 9 -5.11 16.75 7.87
C TYR A 9 -5.79 16.38 9.19
N LYS A 10 -5.55 15.17 9.71
CA LYS A 10 -6.13 14.71 10.99
C LYS A 10 -5.63 15.53 12.19
N LEU A 11 -4.34 15.88 12.24
CA LEU A 11 -3.81 16.75 13.26
C LEU A 11 -4.47 18.12 13.23
N ASN A 12 -4.66 18.72 12.05
CA ASN A 12 -5.34 20.00 11.94
C ASN A 12 -6.83 19.92 12.28
N LEU A 13 -7.51 18.81 12.02
CA LEU A 13 -8.90 18.62 12.46
C LEU A 13 -9.04 18.60 13.98
N HIS A 14 -8.10 17.94 14.68
CA HIS A 14 -8.11 17.88 16.15
C HIS A 14 -7.52 19.11 16.81
N HIS A 15 -6.61 19.81 16.12
CA HIS A 15 -5.89 20.97 16.62
C HIS A 15 -5.85 22.08 15.54
N PRO A 16 -6.95 22.82 15.33
CA PRO A 16 -7.07 23.76 14.21
C PRO A 16 -6.04 24.91 14.21
N ASN A 17 -5.46 25.20 15.38
CA ASN A 17 -4.46 26.27 15.53
C ASN A 17 -3.02 25.81 15.22
N LEU A 18 -2.79 24.52 14.96
CA LEU A 18 -1.47 24.05 14.55
C LEU A 18 -1.17 24.52 13.13
N LYS A 19 0.04 25.07 12.97
CA LYS A 19 0.61 25.39 11.66
C LYS A 19 1.47 24.21 11.22
N ILE A 20 1.06 23.52 10.18
CA ILE A 20 1.72 22.30 9.70
C ILE A 20 2.29 22.54 8.30
N CYS A 21 3.59 22.30 8.14
CA CYS A 21 4.23 22.31 6.82
C CYS A 21 4.55 20.88 6.39
N VAL A 22 3.91 20.41 5.32
CA VAL A 22 4.21 19.12 4.70
C VAL A 22 5.24 19.35 3.60
N LEU A 23 6.40 18.69 3.69
CA LEU A 23 7.45 18.76 2.68
C LEU A 23 7.46 17.47 1.85
N ASP A 24 7.48 17.57 0.53
CA ASP A 24 7.66 16.45 -0.39
C ASP A 24 8.73 16.82 -1.43
N LYS A 25 9.63 15.88 -1.73
CA LYS A 25 10.71 16.09 -2.71
C LYS A 25 10.21 16.11 -4.16
N GLU A 26 9.05 15.52 -4.41
CA GLU A 26 8.49 15.39 -5.74
C GLU A 26 7.67 16.61 -6.16
N ASP A 27 7.33 16.68 -7.42
CA ASP A 27 6.49 17.73 -8.01
C ASP A 27 4.98 17.47 -7.84
N LYS A 28 4.61 16.29 -7.30
CA LYS A 28 3.22 15.90 -7.02
C LYS A 28 3.10 15.08 -5.74
N VAL A 29 1.93 15.10 -5.12
CA VAL A 29 1.67 14.50 -3.79
C VAL A 29 1.61 12.98 -3.75
N SER A 30 1.58 12.28 -4.88
CA SER A 30 1.40 10.82 -4.98
C SER A 30 2.37 10.14 -5.93
N ALA A 31 3.58 10.68 -6.09
CA ALA A 31 4.55 10.21 -7.09
C ALA A 31 5.02 8.76 -6.92
N HIS A 32 5.09 8.28 -5.68
CA HIS A 32 5.62 6.96 -5.33
C HIS A 32 4.53 5.95 -4.94
N GLN A 33 4.68 5.21 -3.82
CA GLN A 33 3.82 4.11 -3.41
C GLN A 33 2.32 4.46 -3.40
N THR A 34 1.95 5.70 -3.06
CA THR A 34 0.55 6.14 -3.05
C THR A 34 -0.08 6.17 -4.43
N GLY A 35 0.67 6.53 -5.47
CA GLY A 35 0.21 6.54 -6.87
C GLY A 35 0.59 5.28 -7.66
N ARG A 36 1.21 4.28 -6.99
CA ARG A 36 1.72 3.06 -7.63
C ARG A 36 1.35 1.83 -6.82
N ASN A 37 0.06 1.65 -6.60
CA ASN A 37 -0.54 0.53 -5.90
C ASN A 37 -1.85 0.15 -6.60
N SER A 38 -2.42 -0.98 -6.22
CA SER A 38 -3.64 -1.52 -6.82
C SER A 38 -4.94 -0.80 -6.44
N GLY A 39 -4.88 0.28 -5.65
CA GLY A 39 -6.05 1.07 -5.26
C GLY A 39 -7.06 0.36 -4.35
N VAL A 40 -6.71 -0.77 -3.74
CA VAL A 40 -7.65 -1.59 -2.98
C VAL A 40 -7.95 -1.01 -1.59
N LEU A 41 -9.23 -0.84 -1.29
CA LEU A 41 -9.77 -0.61 0.05
C LEU A 41 -9.91 -1.95 0.79
N HIS A 42 -8.87 -2.33 1.54
CA HIS A 42 -8.85 -3.61 2.26
C HIS A 42 -9.82 -3.65 3.44
N SER A 43 -10.39 -4.83 3.71
CA SER A 43 -11.35 -5.05 4.81
C SER A 43 -10.73 -5.30 6.19
N GLY A 44 -9.46 -5.70 6.26
CA GLY A 44 -8.80 -6.10 7.51
C GLY A 44 -8.83 -7.60 7.81
N ILE A 45 -9.39 -8.43 6.91
CA ILE A 45 -9.54 -9.89 7.09
C ILE A 45 -8.20 -10.61 7.36
N TYR A 46 -7.10 -10.15 6.77
CA TYR A 46 -5.78 -10.80 6.87
C TYR A 46 -5.04 -10.51 8.17
N TYR A 47 -5.48 -9.54 8.96
CA TYR A 47 -4.74 -9.08 10.11
C TYR A 47 -5.14 -9.81 11.39
N LYS A 48 -4.16 -10.01 12.28
CA LYS A 48 -4.39 -10.62 13.59
C LYS A 48 -5.42 -9.81 14.38
N PRO A 49 -6.48 -10.45 14.90
CA PRO A 49 -7.48 -9.78 15.71
C PRO A 49 -6.87 -9.04 16.90
N GLY A 50 -7.43 -7.85 17.17
CA GLY A 50 -6.96 -6.97 18.24
C GLY A 50 -5.69 -6.17 17.92
N SER A 51 -5.00 -6.43 16.80
CA SER A 51 -3.84 -5.64 16.39
C SER A 51 -4.23 -4.25 15.89
N TYR A 52 -3.31 -3.28 16.01
CA TYR A 52 -3.50 -1.95 15.42
C TYR A 52 -3.72 -2.00 13.91
N LYS A 53 -3.08 -2.94 13.21
CA LYS A 53 -3.30 -3.14 11.77
C LYS A 53 -4.73 -3.51 11.46
N ALA A 54 -5.35 -4.41 12.24
CA ALA A 54 -6.74 -4.80 12.06
C ALA A 54 -7.69 -3.63 12.33
N LYS A 55 -7.55 -2.97 13.48
CA LYS A 55 -8.36 -1.81 13.87
C LYS A 55 -8.27 -0.68 12.83
N ASN A 56 -7.06 -0.24 12.52
CA ASN A 56 -6.85 0.85 11.57
C ASN A 56 -7.32 0.50 10.15
N CYS A 57 -7.28 -0.78 9.74
CA CYS A 57 -7.78 -1.18 8.44
C CYS A 57 -9.31 -1.09 8.37
N VAL A 58 -10.01 -1.62 9.38
CA VAL A 58 -11.49 -1.60 9.42
C VAL A 58 -12.01 -0.18 9.55
N GLU A 59 -11.52 0.58 10.53
CA GLU A 59 -11.92 1.97 10.76
C GLU A 59 -11.52 2.88 9.60
N GLY A 60 -10.25 2.78 9.15
CA GLY A 60 -9.72 3.58 8.05
C GLY A 60 -10.45 3.33 6.73
N ARG A 61 -10.90 2.11 6.45
CA ARG A 61 -11.76 1.83 5.29
C ARG A 61 -13.08 2.60 5.36
N ARG A 62 -13.76 2.54 6.51
CA ARG A 62 -15.04 3.26 6.72
C ARG A 62 -14.87 4.76 6.52
N GLU A 63 -13.84 5.33 7.17
CA GLU A 63 -13.52 6.75 7.03
C GLU A 63 -13.14 7.12 5.59
N MET A 64 -12.35 6.28 4.92
CA MET A 64 -11.94 6.54 3.54
C MET A 64 -13.11 6.51 2.56
N VAL A 65 -14.06 5.58 2.73
CA VAL A 65 -15.29 5.54 1.93
C VAL A 65 -16.16 6.77 2.19
N ALA A 66 -16.31 7.19 3.46
CA ALA A 66 -17.05 8.40 3.80
C ALA A 66 -16.39 9.64 3.18
N PHE A 67 -15.06 9.77 3.30
CA PHE A 67 -14.28 10.85 2.71
C PHE A 67 -14.39 10.88 1.17
N ALA A 68 -14.32 9.71 0.53
CA ALA A 68 -14.46 9.61 -0.92
C ALA A 68 -15.86 10.05 -1.40
N LYS A 69 -16.91 9.67 -0.68
CA LYS A 69 -18.28 10.12 -0.98
C LYS A 69 -18.45 11.62 -0.79
N GLU A 70 -17.98 12.19 0.33
CA GLU A 70 -18.06 13.62 0.64
C GLU A 70 -17.36 14.46 -0.43
N HIS A 71 -16.19 14.02 -0.87
CA HIS A 71 -15.36 14.77 -1.82
C HIS A 71 -15.48 14.30 -3.26
N LYS A 72 -16.44 13.42 -3.58
CA LYS A 72 -16.70 12.89 -4.94
C LYS A 72 -15.47 12.26 -5.61
N ILE A 73 -14.65 11.57 -4.81
CA ILE A 73 -13.49 10.84 -5.29
C ILE A 73 -13.94 9.51 -5.90
N GLY A 74 -13.36 9.14 -7.04
CA GLY A 74 -13.64 7.88 -7.72
C GLY A 74 -13.38 6.67 -6.80
N HIS A 75 -14.42 5.89 -6.54
CA HIS A 75 -14.35 4.65 -5.76
C HIS A 75 -15.48 3.71 -6.14
N ASP A 76 -15.28 2.42 -5.92
CA ASP A 76 -16.29 1.37 -6.16
C ASP A 76 -16.15 0.29 -5.09
N ILE A 77 -17.22 0.03 -4.33
CA ILE A 77 -17.27 -1.06 -3.36
C ILE A 77 -17.73 -2.32 -4.08
N CYS A 78 -16.82 -2.82 -4.92
CA CYS A 78 -17.08 -3.93 -5.82
C CYS A 78 -17.06 -5.31 -5.14
N GLY A 79 -16.60 -5.40 -3.89
CA GLY A 79 -16.45 -6.69 -3.21
C GLY A 79 -15.17 -7.44 -3.58
N LYS A 80 -14.88 -8.47 -2.78
CA LYS A 80 -13.74 -9.37 -2.95
C LYS A 80 -14.17 -10.82 -2.77
N LEU A 81 -13.62 -11.70 -3.61
CA LEU A 81 -13.73 -13.15 -3.48
C LEU A 81 -12.35 -13.72 -3.16
N ILE A 82 -12.23 -14.42 -2.03
CA ILE A 82 -11.03 -15.20 -1.67
C ILE A 82 -11.36 -16.65 -1.95
N VAL A 83 -10.58 -17.32 -2.81
CA VAL A 83 -10.92 -18.63 -3.37
C VAL A 83 -9.90 -19.68 -2.95
N ALA A 84 -10.37 -20.82 -2.43
CA ALA A 84 -9.60 -22.04 -2.28
C ALA A 84 -9.80 -22.96 -3.50
N THR A 85 -8.70 -23.43 -4.05
CA THR A 85 -8.67 -24.37 -5.19
C THR A 85 -8.31 -25.79 -4.76
N HIS A 86 -7.72 -25.95 -3.56
CA HIS A 86 -7.28 -27.21 -2.99
C HIS A 86 -7.79 -27.39 -1.56
N GLU A 87 -8.06 -28.65 -1.17
CA GLU A 87 -8.52 -28.97 0.20
C GLU A 87 -7.53 -28.55 1.30
N SER A 88 -6.23 -28.58 1.00
CA SER A 88 -5.19 -28.14 1.93
C SER A 88 -5.29 -26.67 2.34
N GLU A 89 -6.01 -25.84 1.58
CA GLU A 89 -6.22 -24.42 1.84
C GLU A 89 -7.40 -24.16 2.79
N LEU A 90 -8.31 -25.13 2.95
CA LEU A 90 -9.58 -24.94 3.68
C LEU A 90 -9.39 -24.55 5.14
N ALA A 91 -8.48 -25.21 5.84
CA ALA A 91 -8.19 -24.90 7.24
C ALA A 91 -7.67 -23.46 7.43
N HIS A 92 -6.86 -22.98 6.48
CA HIS A 92 -6.36 -21.60 6.52
C HIS A 92 -7.46 -20.59 6.14
N MET A 93 -8.30 -20.93 5.17
CA MET A 93 -9.47 -20.13 4.79
C MET A 93 -10.42 -19.94 5.97
N GLU A 94 -10.73 -21.00 6.72
CA GLU A 94 -11.58 -20.92 7.91
C GLU A 94 -10.99 -20.03 8.99
N LYS A 95 -9.67 -20.10 9.21
CA LYS A 95 -8.97 -19.18 10.11
C LYS A 95 -9.09 -17.73 9.65
N LEU A 96 -8.96 -17.46 8.35
CA LEU A 96 -9.14 -16.12 7.79
C LEU A 96 -10.56 -15.60 7.99
N TYR A 97 -11.56 -16.45 7.74
CA TYR A 97 -12.97 -16.10 7.97
C TYR A 97 -13.22 -15.70 9.43
N ASN A 98 -12.72 -16.51 10.36
CA ASN A 98 -12.82 -16.24 11.81
C ASN A 98 -12.08 -14.96 12.20
N HIS A 99 -10.91 -14.67 11.60
CA HIS A 99 -10.23 -13.38 11.79
C HIS A 99 -11.09 -12.22 11.29
N GLY A 100 -11.74 -12.36 10.13
CA GLY A 100 -12.65 -11.36 9.60
C GLY A 100 -13.79 -11.04 10.56
N LEU A 101 -14.46 -12.07 11.09
CA LEU A 101 -15.53 -11.92 12.08
C LEU A 101 -15.04 -11.21 13.36
N GLN A 102 -13.91 -11.65 13.91
CA GLN A 102 -13.33 -11.06 15.12
C GLN A 102 -12.86 -9.61 14.92
N ASN A 103 -12.45 -9.24 13.72
CA ASN A 103 -12.06 -7.88 13.36
C ASN A 103 -13.26 -6.97 13.06
N GLY A 104 -14.50 -7.51 13.06
CA GLY A 104 -15.70 -6.74 12.72
C GLY A 104 -15.78 -6.36 11.25
N VAL A 105 -15.26 -7.22 10.36
CA VAL A 105 -15.39 -7.06 8.90
C VAL A 105 -16.86 -7.27 8.53
N GLU A 106 -17.47 -6.28 7.90
CA GLU A 106 -18.87 -6.34 7.48
C GLU A 106 -19.02 -7.12 6.17
N ASP A 107 -20.23 -7.63 5.96
CA ASP A 107 -20.63 -8.33 4.74
C ASP A 107 -19.62 -9.41 4.31
N ILE A 108 -19.31 -10.28 5.28
CA ILE A 108 -18.41 -11.43 5.10
C ILE A 108 -19.19 -12.74 5.22
N ARG A 109 -19.03 -13.64 4.26
CA ARG A 109 -19.67 -14.97 4.27
C ARG A 109 -18.85 -16.02 3.53
N MET A 110 -18.99 -17.26 3.95
CA MET A 110 -18.46 -18.41 3.20
C MET A 110 -19.36 -18.70 2.03
N VAL A 111 -18.77 -19.09 0.90
CA VAL A 111 -19.49 -19.42 -0.35
C VAL A 111 -19.02 -20.76 -0.91
N GLY A 112 -19.95 -21.50 -1.50
CA GLY A 112 -19.70 -22.76 -2.18
C GLY A 112 -19.34 -22.56 -3.67
N PRO A 113 -19.02 -23.67 -4.40
CA PRO A 113 -18.60 -23.60 -5.80
C PRO A 113 -19.65 -22.99 -6.75
N GLU A 114 -20.92 -23.24 -6.51
CA GLU A 114 -22.02 -22.69 -7.31
C GLU A 114 -22.10 -21.18 -7.15
N GLU A 115 -22.10 -20.70 -5.91
CA GLU A 115 -22.15 -19.29 -5.60
C GLU A 115 -20.89 -18.54 -6.05
N ILE A 116 -19.71 -19.19 -6.02
CA ILE A 116 -18.49 -18.64 -6.64
C ILE A 116 -18.72 -18.33 -8.11
N ARG A 117 -19.36 -19.23 -8.87
CA ARG A 117 -19.66 -19.03 -10.29
C ARG A 117 -20.73 -17.97 -10.55
N GLU A 118 -21.68 -17.81 -9.63
CA GLU A 118 -22.66 -16.73 -9.72
C GLU A 118 -22.01 -15.36 -9.55
N ILE A 119 -21.09 -15.22 -8.56
CA ILE A 119 -20.34 -14.00 -8.29
C ILE A 119 -19.35 -13.73 -9.42
N GLU A 120 -18.52 -14.72 -9.75
CA GLU A 120 -17.43 -14.66 -10.74
C GLU A 120 -17.51 -15.84 -11.72
N PRO A 121 -18.23 -15.68 -12.85
CA PRO A 121 -18.53 -16.79 -13.78
C PRO A 121 -17.31 -17.51 -14.34
N TYR A 122 -16.16 -16.85 -14.39
CA TYR A 122 -14.89 -17.40 -14.88
C TYR A 122 -13.97 -17.91 -13.77
N CYS A 123 -14.39 -17.80 -12.52
CA CYS A 123 -13.63 -18.28 -11.38
C CYS A 123 -14.03 -19.70 -10.98
N VAL A 124 -13.05 -20.55 -10.71
CA VAL A 124 -13.27 -21.92 -10.26
C VAL A 124 -12.60 -22.11 -8.89
N GLY A 125 -13.36 -22.67 -7.95
CA GLY A 125 -12.86 -22.97 -6.60
C GLY A 125 -13.76 -23.99 -5.91
N ILE A 126 -13.23 -24.63 -4.87
CA ILE A 126 -13.96 -25.60 -4.05
C ILE A 126 -14.69 -24.95 -2.88
N LYS A 127 -14.21 -23.76 -2.45
CA LYS A 127 -14.80 -22.93 -1.38
C LYS A 127 -14.27 -21.51 -1.49
N GLY A 128 -15.03 -20.54 -1.00
CA GLY A 128 -14.61 -19.15 -1.01
C GLY A 128 -15.07 -18.37 0.19
N ILE A 129 -14.48 -17.17 0.38
CA ILE A 129 -14.98 -16.13 1.28
C ILE A 129 -15.35 -14.92 0.42
N HIS A 130 -16.61 -14.55 0.43
CA HIS A 130 -17.06 -13.27 -0.11
C HIS A 130 -16.93 -12.19 0.94
N VAL A 131 -16.36 -11.04 0.57
CA VAL A 131 -16.19 -9.86 1.44
C VAL A 131 -16.73 -8.64 0.70
N GLY A 132 -18.00 -8.34 0.89
CA GLY A 132 -18.70 -7.30 0.13
C GLY A 132 -18.25 -5.87 0.45
N CYS A 133 -17.73 -5.63 1.65
CA CYS A 133 -17.27 -4.29 2.05
C CYS A 133 -15.90 -3.87 1.47
N THR A 134 -15.24 -4.72 0.69
CA THR A 134 -13.95 -4.40 0.02
C THR A 134 -14.23 -3.65 -1.29
N GLY A 135 -13.34 -2.75 -1.67
CA GLY A 135 -13.50 -1.96 -2.90
C GLY A 135 -12.19 -1.44 -3.45
N ILE A 136 -12.32 -0.52 -4.38
CA ILE A 136 -11.21 0.18 -5.03
C ILE A 136 -11.43 1.69 -4.95
N ILE A 137 -10.34 2.47 -4.96
CA ILE A 137 -10.37 3.93 -4.85
C ILE A 137 -9.20 4.56 -5.59
N ASP A 138 -9.38 5.79 -6.03
CA ASP A 138 -8.33 6.66 -6.58
C ASP A 138 -7.54 7.32 -5.43
N PHE A 139 -6.47 6.68 -4.95
CA PHE A 139 -5.60 7.25 -3.92
C PHE A 139 -4.84 8.51 -4.36
N PRO A 140 -4.40 8.68 -5.61
CA PRO A 140 -3.94 9.98 -6.12
C PRO A 140 -4.92 11.12 -5.89
N ALA A 141 -6.18 10.95 -6.27
CA ALA A 141 -7.22 11.95 -6.05
C ALA A 141 -7.48 12.22 -4.55
N VAL A 142 -7.41 11.20 -3.68
CA VAL A 142 -7.45 11.39 -2.23
C VAL A 142 -6.33 12.34 -1.78
N CYS A 143 -5.10 12.16 -2.26
CA CYS A 143 -3.97 13.00 -1.90
C CYS A 143 -4.14 14.45 -2.39
N GLU A 144 -4.66 14.64 -3.59
CA GLU A 144 -4.93 15.97 -4.15
C GLU A 144 -5.96 16.71 -3.30
N VAL A 145 -7.06 16.03 -2.95
CA VAL A 145 -8.10 16.59 -2.07
C VAL A 145 -7.53 16.93 -0.68
N LEU A 146 -6.78 16.02 -0.07
CA LEU A 146 -6.15 16.28 1.24
C LEU A 146 -5.20 17.47 1.18
N SER A 147 -4.37 17.58 0.14
CA SER A 147 -3.45 18.70 -0.06
C SER A 147 -4.21 20.03 -0.18
N LYS A 148 -5.29 20.05 -0.96
CA LYS A 148 -6.18 21.20 -1.11
C LYS A 148 -6.81 21.60 0.22
N LEU A 149 -7.38 20.65 0.95
CA LEU A 149 -8.03 20.91 2.24
C LEU A 149 -7.05 21.46 3.29
N ILE A 150 -5.79 20.99 3.31
CA ILE A 150 -4.75 21.53 4.20
C ILE A 150 -4.51 23.02 3.94
N HIS A 151 -4.44 23.43 2.68
CA HIS A 151 -4.26 24.83 2.31
C HIS A 151 -5.49 25.71 2.59
N GLU A 152 -6.69 25.21 2.28
CA GLU A 152 -7.90 26.04 2.30
C GLU A 152 -8.57 26.12 3.67
N LYS A 153 -8.53 25.05 4.47
CA LYS A 153 -9.27 24.98 5.74
C LYS A 153 -8.44 25.37 6.96
N PHE A 154 -7.10 25.28 6.89
CA PHE A 154 -6.26 25.45 8.07
C PHE A 154 -5.23 26.57 7.89
N ASN A 155 -5.53 27.71 8.52
CA ASN A 155 -4.71 28.92 8.36
C ASN A 155 -3.26 28.70 8.82
N GLY A 156 -2.33 28.94 7.90
CA GLY A 156 -0.88 28.80 8.11
C GLY A 156 -0.37 27.36 7.98
N SER A 157 -1.23 26.40 7.57
CA SER A 157 -0.77 25.06 7.15
C SER A 157 -0.59 25.01 5.64
N GLU A 158 0.43 24.27 5.17
CA GLU A 158 0.81 24.26 3.76
C GLU A 158 1.46 22.93 3.34
N VAL A 159 1.40 22.64 2.04
CA VAL A 159 2.11 21.53 1.40
C VAL A 159 3.11 22.12 0.40
N LYS A 160 4.38 21.83 0.59
CA LYS A 160 5.47 22.30 -0.26
C LYS A 160 6.07 21.15 -1.04
N LEU A 161 5.87 21.17 -2.35
CA LEU A 161 6.44 20.23 -3.29
C LEU A 161 7.84 20.65 -3.74
N GLN A 162 8.61 19.70 -4.29
CA GLN A 162 9.99 19.89 -4.72
C GLN A 162 10.92 20.35 -3.59
N HIS A 163 10.61 19.97 -2.33
CA HIS A 163 11.41 20.27 -1.16
C HIS A 163 12.06 18.98 -0.62
N GLU A 164 13.24 18.68 -1.11
CA GLU A 164 14.01 17.53 -0.64
C GLU A 164 14.69 17.83 0.69
N VAL A 165 14.45 17.00 1.70
CA VAL A 165 15.10 17.12 3.01
C VAL A 165 16.54 16.61 2.92
N LEU A 166 17.49 17.51 3.18
CA LEU A 166 18.93 17.25 3.13
C LEU A 166 19.53 16.94 4.50
N GLY A 167 18.97 17.50 5.59
CA GLY A 167 19.47 17.32 6.96
C GLY A 167 18.63 18.03 7.99
N PHE A 168 19.11 17.98 9.24
CA PHE A 168 18.47 18.56 10.40
C PHE A 168 19.50 19.29 11.28
N GLU A 169 19.11 20.44 11.82
CA GLU A 169 19.84 21.18 12.85
C GLU A 169 18.96 21.22 14.10
N LYS A 170 19.42 20.62 15.22
CA LYS A 170 18.66 20.59 16.48
C LYS A 170 19.04 21.75 17.37
N SER A 171 18.05 22.35 18.02
CA SER A 171 18.21 23.28 19.12
C SER A 171 17.44 22.78 20.35
N THR A 172 17.46 23.51 21.45
CA THR A 172 16.82 23.12 22.71
C THR A 172 15.32 22.83 22.53
N ASP A 173 14.60 23.72 21.81
CA ASP A 173 13.13 23.70 21.75
C ASP A 173 12.58 23.47 20.33
N SER A 174 13.45 23.27 19.35
CA SER A 174 13.05 23.13 17.95
C SER A 174 14.05 22.37 17.11
N THR A 175 13.62 21.94 15.94
CA THR A 175 14.46 21.34 14.91
C THR A 175 14.28 22.11 13.61
N THR A 176 15.38 22.50 12.99
CA THR A 176 15.39 23.11 11.67
C THR A 176 15.64 22.04 10.61
N VAL A 177 14.70 21.88 9.72
CA VAL A 177 14.79 21.00 8.54
C VAL A 177 15.48 21.77 7.42
N ILE A 178 16.59 21.24 6.92
CA ILE A 178 17.35 21.80 5.79
C ILE A 178 16.85 21.15 4.51
N THR A 179 16.44 21.95 3.55
CA THR A 179 16.00 21.46 2.23
C THR A 179 16.82 22.11 1.11
N ASN A 180 16.67 21.57 -0.11
CA ASN A 180 17.25 22.17 -1.33
C ASN A 180 16.69 23.57 -1.66
N LYS A 181 15.58 23.99 -1.04
CA LYS A 181 14.92 25.28 -1.30
C LYS A 181 14.83 26.23 -0.08
N GLY A 182 15.41 25.83 1.06
CA GLY A 182 15.40 26.66 2.25
C GLY A 182 15.35 25.88 3.55
N LYS A 183 15.21 26.61 4.66
CA LYS A 183 15.18 26.05 6.01
C LYS A 183 13.80 26.27 6.63
N TYR A 184 13.32 25.26 7.36
CA TYR A 184 12.02 25.26 8.04
C TYR A 184 12.20 24.83 9.49
N THR A 185 11.81 25.65 10.44
CA THR A 185 11.95 25.35 11.87
C THR A 185 10.60 24.96 12.47
N ALA A 186 10.58 23.84 13.19
CA ALA A 186 9.39 23.35 13.88
C ALA A 186 9.76 22.72 15.23
N ARG A 187 8.80 22.68 16.16
CA ARG A 187 8.97 21.98 17.44
C ARG A 187 8.93 20.45 17.30
N TYR A 188 8.14 19.97 16.38
CA TYR A 188 7.95 18.53 16.15
C TYR A 188 8.11 18.21 14.68
N ILE A 189 8.77 17.09 14.40
CA ILE A 189 8.95 16.54 13.06
C ILE A 189 8.30 15.17 13.01
N VAL A 190 7.48 14.91 11.98
CA VAL A 190 6.88 13.60 11.72
C VAL A 190 7.42 13.06 10.40
N ASN A 191 8.17 11.98 10.47
CA ASN A 191 8.76 11.35 9.29
C ASN A 191 7.76 10.40 8.62
N CYS A 192 7.19 10.83 7.49
CA CYS A 192 6.27 10.07 6.64
C CYS A 192 6.84 9.82 5.22
N SER A 193 8.17 9.74 5.08
CA SER A 193 8.86 9.73 3.79
C SER A 193 8.87 8.37 3.06
N GLY A 194 7.96 7.45 3.41
CA GLY A 194 7.74 6.20 2.68
C GLY A 194 9.02 5.38 2.50
N LEU A 195 9.41 5.12 1.25
CA LEU A 195 10.63 4.37 0.92
C LEU A 195 11.93 5.03 1.42
N GLN A 196 11.91 6.31 1.78
CA GLN A 196 13.08 7.03 2.29
C GLN A 196 13.09 7.18 3.81
N SER A 197 12.13 6.59 4.54
CA SER A 197 11.95 6.85 5.98
C SER A 197 13.17 6.48 6.84
N ASP A 198 13.85 5.38 6.52
CA ASP A 198 15.08 4.96 7.21
C ASP A 198 16.26 5.92 6.94
N ARG A 199 16.35 6.46 5.71
CA ARG A 199 17.38 7.44 5.34
C ARG A 199 17.14 8.80 5.98
N ILE A 200 15.88 9.24 6.06
CA ILE A 200 15.53 10.48 6.74
C ILE A 200 15.80 10.36 8.25
N ALA A 201 15.47 9.23 8.88
CA ALA A 201 15.82 9.00 10.28
C ALA A 201 17.33 9.09 10.53
N LYS A 202 18.15 8.49 9.64
CA LYS A 202 19.62 8.60 9.74
C LYS A 202 20.16 10.01 9.56
N LYS A 203 19.54 10.83 8.67
CA LYS A 203 19.90 12.25 8.54
C LYS A 203 19.65 13.03 9.85
N ASP A 204 18.68 12.60 10.66
CA ASP A 204 18.41 13.12 12.00
C ASP A 204 19.26 12.45 13.12
N GLN A 205 20.32 11.73 12.75
CA GLN A 205 21.20 10.98 13.65
C GLN A 205 20.50 9.90 14.48
N MET A 206 19.32 9.46 14.05
CA MET A 206 18.61 8.33 14.64
C MET A 206 18.94 7.04 13.87
N ASP A 207 19.41 6.02 14.60
CA ASP A 207 19.50 4.68 14.02
C ASP A 207 18.15 3.96 14.19
N PRO A 208 17.41 3.70 13.11
CA PRO A 208 16.14 2.99 13.21
C PRO A 208 16.31 1.48 13.49
N GLY A 209 17.53 0.95 13.57
CA GLY A 209 17.81 -0.48 13.74
C GLY A 209 17.37 -1.36 12.57
N MET A 210 16.93 -0.77 11.46
CA MET A 210 16.40 -1.45 10.28
C MET A 210 16.71 -0.70 8.99
N LYS A 211 16.58 -1.39 7.85
CA LYS A 211 16.65 -0.79 6.52
C LYS A 211 15.43 -1.13 5.70
N ILE A 212 15.04 -0.24 4.81
CA ILE A 212 14.04 -0.49 3.78
C ILE A 212 14.76 -1.05 2.56
N VAL A 213 14.33 -2.25 2.14
CA VAL A 213 14.80 -2.92 0.92
C VAL A 213 13.65 -2.98 -0.06
N GLY A 214 13.87 -2.48 -1.28
CA GLY A 214 12.83 -2.36 -2.30
C GLY A 214 12.52 -3.69 -2.99
N PHE A 215 11.22 -3.99 -3.11
CA PHE A 215 10.69 -5.00 -4.01
C PHE A 215 9.63 -4.34 -4.88
N ARG A 216 9.63 -4.65 -6.17
CA ARG A 216 8.63 -4.18 -7.13
C ARG A 216 7.61 -5.28 -7.38
N GLY A 217 6.33 -4.93 -7.38
CA GLY A 217 5.28 -5.77 -7.91
C GLY A 217 5.16 -5.56 -9.42
N ASP A 218 5.39 -6.61 -10.20
CA ASP A 218 5.12 -6.57 -11.63
C ASP A 218 3.74 -7.18 -11.88
N TYR A 219 2.92 -6.50 -12.69
CA TYR A 219 1.56 -6.89 -13.03
C TYR A 219 1.41 -7.07 -14.53
N TYR A 220 0.48 -7.92 -14.92
CA TYR A 220 -0.06 -7.98 -16.27
C TYR A 220 -1.44 -7.32 -16.28
N GLU A 221 -1.74 -6.60 -17.34
CA GLU A 221 -3.07 -6.08 -17.60
C GLU A 221 -3.86 -7.06 -18.47
N LEU A 222 -5.15 -7.25 -18.17
CA LEU A 222 -6.02 -8.00 -19.05
C LEU A 222 -6.28 -7.19 -20.33
N THR A 223 -6.30 -7.90 -21.46
CA THR A 223 -6.66 -7.30 -22.75
C THR A 223 -8.11 -6.79 -22.73
N PRO A 224 -8.47 -5.78 -23.56
CA PRO A 224 -9.82 -5.20 -23.55
C PRO A 224 -10.94 -6.22 -23.68
N ASP A 225 -10.73 -7.25 -24.50
CA ASP A 225 -11.70 -8.36 -24.72
C ASP A 225 -11.81 -9.31 -23.51
N ALA A 226 -10.83 -9.29 -22.59
CA ALA A 226 -10.82 -10.14 -21.40
C ALA A 226 -11.29 -9.41 -20.11
N GLN A 227 -11.46 -8.09 -20.11
CA GLN A 227 -11.85 -7.31 -18.94
C GLN A 227 -13.14 -7.80 -18.28
N HIS A 228 -14.12 -8.22 -19.08
CA HIS A 228 -15.42 -8.71 -18.60
C HIS A 228 -15.35 -9.98 -17.76
N LYS A 229 -14.20 -10.68 -17.74
CA LYS A 229 -14.00 -11.93 -17.00
C LYS A 229 -13.81 -11.71 -15.49
N VAL A 230 -13.56 -10.48 -15.05
CA VAL A 230 -13.33 -10.15 -13.64
C VAL A 230 -14.28 -9.02 -13.23
N LYS A 231 -15.21 -9.32 -12.34
CA LYS A 231 -16.23 -8.37 -11.85
C LYS A 231 -15.85 -7.76 -10.50
N HIS A 232 -15.18 -8.52 -9.65
CA HIS A 232 -14.77 -8.18 -8.29
C HIS A 232 -13.25 -8.28 -8.15
N LEU A 233 -12.75 -8.25 -6.93
CA LEU A 233 -11.36 -8.56 -6.61
C LEU A 233 -11.25 -10.06 -6.35
N ILE A 234 -10.41 -10.80 -7.10
CA ILE A 234 -10.27 -12.25 -6.96
C ILE A 234 -8.90 -12.57 -6.38
N TYR A 235 -8.87 -13.18 -5.21
CA TYR A 235 -7.65 -13.47 -4.46
C TYR A 235 -7.55 -14.95 -4.12
N PRO A 236 -6.36 -15.57 -4.16
CA PRO A 236 -6.16 -16.90 -3.59
C PRO A 236 -6.17 -16.85 -2.07
N VAL A 237 -6.34 -17.99 -1.43
CA VAL A 237 -6.00 -18.15 -0.01
C VAL A 237 -4.50 -17.91 0.16
N PRO A 238 -4.07 -16.98 1.04
CA PRO A 238 -2.65 -16.71 1.23
C PRO A 238 -1.90 -17.94 1.73
N ASN A 239 -0.75 -18.21 1.16
CA ASN A 239 0.14 -19.25 1.70
C ASN A 239 0.90 -18.69 2.91
N PRO A 240 0.72 -19.23 4.14
CA PRO A 240 1.35 -18.70 5.34
C PRO A 240 2.89 -18.85 5.36
N GLN A 241 3.45 -19.64 4.47
CA GLN A 241 4.90 -19.82 4.36
C GLN A 241 5.59 -18.68 3.60
N PHE A 242 4.83 -17.85 2.86
CA PHE A 242 5.38 -16.78 2.05
C PHE A 242 4.99 -15.40 2.58
N PRO A 243 5.92 -14.42 2.56
CA PRO A 243 5.66 -13.08 3.05
C PRO A 243 4.83 -12.22 2.07
N PHE A 244 4.58 -12.70 0.85
CA PHE A 244 3.86 -11.98 -0.19
C PHE A 244 2.52 -12.65 -0.50
N LEU A 245 1.56 -11.83 -0.96
CA LEU A 245 0.29 -12.34 -1.48
C LEU A 245 0.54 -13.07 -2.80
N GLY A 246 -0.22 -14.16 -3.02
CA GLY A 246 -0.25 -14.84 -4.31
C GLY A 246 -0.81 -13.94 -5.42
N VAL A 247 -0.60 -14.35 -6.66
CA VAL A 247 -1.15 -13.67 -7.84
C VAL A 247 -2.66 -13.57 -7.72
N HIS A 248 -3.18 -12.38 -7.93
CA HIS A 248 -4.59 -12.06 -7.80
C HIS A 248 -5.05 -11.10 -8.90
N PHE A 249 -6.35 -11.02 -9.13
CA PHE A 249 -6.95 -10.08 -10.06
C PHE A 249 -7.50 -8.88 -9.31
N THR A 250 -7.16 -7.69 -9.80
CA THR A 250 -7.60 -6.43 -9.21
C THR A 250 -8.18 -5.52 -10.28
N ARG A 251 -9.45 -5.17 -10.13
CA ARG A 251 -10.04 -4.05 -10.88
C ARG A 251 -9.43 -2.74 -10.42
N MET A 252 -9.32 -1.80 -11.33
CA MET A 252 -8.79 -0.47 -11.08
C MET A 252 -9.83 0.60 -11.45
N ILE A 253 -9.75 1.80 -10.87
CA ILE A 253 -10.68 2.91 -11.20
C ILE A 253 -10.41 3.45 -12.62
N HIS A 254 -9.15 3.65 -12.98
CA HIS A 254 -8.75 4.31 -14.23
C HIS A 254 -7.95 3.42 -15.17
N HIS A 255 -7.69 2.19 -14.79
CA HIS A 255 -6.82 1.26 -15.52
C HIS A 255 -7.54 -0.06 -15.78
N PRO A 256 -7.07 -0.86 -16.74
CA PRO A 256 -7.53 -2.22 -16.93
C PRO A 256 -7.38 -3.06 -15.66
N THR A 257 -8.11 -4.19 -15.61
CA THR A 257 -7.92 -5.18 -14.55
C THR A 257 -6.51 -5.74 -14.59
N GLU A 258 -5.82 -5.70 -13.47
CA GLU A 258 -4.48 -6.21 -13.30
C GLU A 258 -4.48 -7.63 -12.74
N CYS A 259 -3.48 -8.41 -13.17
CA CYS A 259 -3.16 -9.75 -12.66
C CYS A 259 -1.73 -9.76 -12.14
N GLY A 260 -1.52 -10.03 -10.87
CA GLY A 260 -0.22 -9.98 -10.19
C GLY A 260 -0.38 -9.87 -8.68
N PRO A 261 0.65 -9.40 -7.96
CA PRO A 261 2.01 -9.08 -8.43
C PRO A 261 2.96 -10.28 -8.44
N ASN A 262 4.06 -10.14 -9.19
CA ASN A 262 5.31 -10.82 -8.89
C ASN A 262 6.14 -9.94 -7.96
N ALA A 263 6.88 -10.52 -7.01
CA ALA A 263 7.72 -9.77 -6.08
C ALA A 263 9.19 -9.82 -6.53
N VAL A 264 9.65 -8.78 -7.22
CA VAL A 264 11.01 -8.69 -7.78
C VAL A 264 11.87 -7.72 -6.98
N PHE A 265 13.05 -8.18 -6.52
CA PHE A 265 14.03 -7.28 -5.91
C PHE A 265 14.48 -6.22 -6.90
N VAL A 266 14.58 -4.95 -6.44
CA VAL A 266 14.96 -3.83 -7.29
C VAL A 266 16.34 -3.28 -6.96
N PHE A 267 17.09 -2.89 -8.00
CA PHE A 267 18.42 -2.31 -7.91
C PHE A 267 18.43 -0.77 -7.79
N LYS A 268 17.24 -0.19 -7.66
CA LYS A 268 17.03 1.23 -7.36
C LYS A 268 15.84 1.34 -6.41
N ARG A 269 15.98 2.03 -5.29
CA ARG A 269 14.96 2.09 -4.21
C ARG A 269 13.60 2.60 -4.71
N GLU A 270 13.61 3.56 -5.59
CA GLU A 270 12.43 4.10 -6.29
C GLU A 270 12.44 3.67 -7.79
N GLY A 271 12.85 2.43 -8.06
CA GLY A 271 12.87 1.84 -9.40
C GLY A 271 11.53 1.19 -9.74
N TYR A 272 10.85 1.72 -10.76
CA TYR A 272 9.57 1.21 -11.25
C TYR A 272 9.68 0.53 -12.62
N GLY A 273 10.77 0.77 -13.34
CA GLY A 273 11.10 0.09 -14.58
C GLY A 273 11.91 -1.19 -14.36
N LYS A 274 11.88 -2.11 -15.35
CA LYS A 274 12.62 -3.39 -15.28
C LYS A 274 14.15 -3.19 -15.33
N THR A 275 14.61 -2.09 -15.92
CA THR A 275 16.04 -1.74 -16.12
C THR A 275 16.52 -0.64 -15.18
N ASP A 276 15.69 -0.16 -14.26
CA ASP A 276 16.07 0.89 -13.33
C ASP A 276 17.19 0.41 -12.41
N PHE A 277 18.30 1.15 -12.39
CA PHE A 277 19.50 0.82 -11.63
C PHE A 277 20.05 2.05 -10.90
N SER A 278 20.54 1.84 -9.68
CA SER A 278 21.32 2.80 -8.90
C SER A 278 22.40 2.05 -8.14
N LEU A 279 23.66 2.35 -8.40
CA LEU A 279 24.79 1.71 -7.71
C LEU A 279 24.71 1.95 -6.19
N GLY A 280 24.40 3.18 -5.78
CA GLY A 280 24.28 3.54 -4.37
C GLY A 280 23.17 2.78 -3.65
N ASP A 281 21.97 2.68 -4.26
CA ASP A 281 20.84 1.93 -3.68
C ASP A 281 21.12 0.43 -3.63
N THR A 282 21.75 -0.10 -4.67
CA THR A 282 22.15 -1.51 -4.75
C THR A 282 23.14 -1.86 -3.65
N MET A 283 24.21 -1.07 -3.51
CA MET A 283 25.22 -1.28 -2.47
C MET A 283 24.62 -1.12 -1.06
N ASP A 284 23.76 -0.14 -0.86
CA ASP A 284 23.06 0.05 0.41
C ASP A 284 22.19 -1.15 0.77
N ALA A 285 21.42 -1.71 -0.17
CA ALA A 285 20.60 -2.88 0.04
C ALA A 285 21.44 -4.16 0.28
N LEU A 286 22.48 -4.39 -0.53
CA LEU A 286 23.31 -5.61 -0.44
C LEU A 286 24.31 -5.58 0.74
N SER A 287 24.70 -4.42 1.25
CA SER A 287 25.50 -4.30 2.47
C SER A 287 24.74 -4.65 3.75
N TYR A 288 23.40 -4.79 3.67
CA TYR A 288 22.55 -5.12 4.82
C TYR A 288 22.40 -6.63 5.00
N GLY A 289 22.87 -7.16 6.13
CA GLY A 289 22.79 -8.59 6.41
C GLY A 289 21.36 -9.17 6.42
N GLY A 290 20.34 -8.34 6.68
CA GLY A 290 18.94 -8.73 6.59
C GLY A 290 18.51 -9.11 5.16
N THR A 291 19.07 -8.45 4.13
CA THR A 291 18.83 -8.79 2.71
C THR A 291 19.28 -10.20 2.40
N TRP A 292 20.50 -10.58 2.83
CA TRP A 292 21.03 -11.92 2.61
C TRP A 292 20.27 -12.99 3.39
N LYS A 293 19.88 -12.70 4.64
CA LYS A 293 19.01 -13.61 5.42
C LYS A 293 17.68 -13.88 4.70
N LEU A 294 17.06 -12.85 4.12
CA LEU A 294 15.85 -12.98 3.34
C LEU A 294 16.08 -13.82 2.07
N PHE A 295 17.14 -13.53 1.32
CA PHE A 295 17.49 -14.26 0.09
C PHE A 295 17.77 -15.74 0.36
N PHE A 296 18.61 -16.06 1.32
CA PHE A 296 18.91 -17.46 1.66
C PHE A 296 17.69 -18.23 2.17
N LYS A 297 16.83 -17.56 2.93
CA LYS A 297 15.59 -18.20 3.43
C LYS A 297 14.60 -18.50 2.32
N HIS A 298 14.50 -17.67 1.28
CA HIS A 298 13.47 -17.73 0.26
C HIS A 298 14.04 -17.79 -1.17
N TRP A 299 15.26 -18.35 -1.36
CA TRP A 299 15.96 -18.32 -2.65
C TRP A 299 15.19 -18.97 -3.81
N GLN A 300 14.52 -20.12 -3.57
CA GLN A 300 13.73 -20.82 -4.58
C GLN A 300 12.55 -19.96 -5.03
N PHE A 301 11.82 -19.40 -4.08
CA PHE A 301 10.72 -18.48 -4.37
C PHE A 301 11.21 -17.26 -5.17
N GLY A 302 12.34 -16.66 -4.77
CA GLY A 302 12.92 -15.53 -5.51
C GLY A 302 13.27 -15.87 -6.96
N LEU A 303 13.81 -17.05 -7.23
CA LEU A 303 14.09 -17.51 -8.59
C LEU A 303 12.81 -17.71 -9.42
N ASP A 304 11.75 -18.25 -8.83
CA ASP A 304 10.48 -18.45 -9.52
C ASP A 304 9.80 -17.11 -9.83
N GLU A 305 9.88 -16.13 -8.92
CA GLU A 305 9.40 -14.77 -9.16
C GLU A 305 10.15 -14.08 -10.32
N TYR A 306 11.48 -14.25 -10.39
CA TYR A 306 12.27 -13.73 -11.51
C TYR A 306 11.89 -14.42 -12.84
N ARG A 307 11.71 -15.74 -12.86
CA ARG A 307 11.27 -16.47 -14.05
C ARG A 307 9.91 -15.97 -14.55
N ARG A 308 8.94 -15.76 -13.64
CA ARG A 308 7.62 -15.21 -13.97
C ARG A 308 7.70 -13.77 -14.48
N ALA A 309 8.59 -12.93 -13.93
CA ALA A 309 8.77 -11.55 -14.38
C ALA A 309 9.27 -11.42 -15.83
N PHE A 310 9.99 -12.44 -16.33
CA PHE A 310 10.56 -12.45 -17.69
C PHE A 310 9.85 -13.41 -18.66
N SER A 311 8.88 -14.21 -18.21
CA SER A 311 8.16 -15.16 -19.07
C SER A 311 6.65 -15.01 -18.90
N LYS A 312 5.92 -14.81 -20.00
CA LYS A 312 4.46 -14.85 -20.06
C LYS A 312 3.88 -16.26 -20.06
N ARG A 313 4.73 -17.30 -20.11
CA ARG A 313 4.30 -18.71 -20.23
C ARG A 313 4.35 -19.47 -18.90
N LEU A 314 4.75 -18.84 -17.81
CA LEU A 314 4.88 -19.46 -16.49
C LEU A 314 3.78 -18.98 -15.57
#